data_0f96f80e7208a9d3b68f6ed62be1c7ce
#
_entry.id   0f96f80e7208a9d3b68f6ed62be1c7ce
#
_cell.length_a   1.000
_cell.length_b   1.000
_cell.length_c   1.000
_cell.angle_alpha   90.00
_cell.angle_beta   90.00
_cell.angle_gamma   90.00
#
_symmetry.space_group_name_H-M   'P 1'
#
loop_
_entity.id
_entity.type
_entity.pdbx_description
1 polymer ?
#
loop_
_entity_poly.entity_id
_entity_poly.type
_entity_poly.pdbx_seq_one_letter_code
_entity_poly.pdbx_strand_id
1 'polypeptide(L)'
;FKENVFDDALTTASILLLAKDKNSTEINISTIESKLDLQKVVDYTNSYPKLKGEFTYKPSDLDPNIKWRKYYQVQNSDKYKNLVPFSKYAKVVRGIATGANDYFTFRPSKAKEFSIQSDNLLPCVCKAKDVKKAFFTSNDFKELEKNDELTYLFDAVKSTNSAVEKYIKKGIKEGISEKYLTKSRKIWFSLENRPPAPIWVSVFNRNGLRFIRNEAEISNLTTFHCVYLKQSDLFSSIDTNLLFAYLLTDVAKEIFSDNGREYGNGLNKFEPNDLNKAQVLNLSLLNSETVDNILKLYRKYKEEQDKVYIEQLNEIFISKYSQTESHTYLKFAQNQ
;
A
#
# COMPACT_ATOMS: atom_id res chain seq x y z
N PHE A 1 -2.04 8.81 20.80
CA PHE A 1 -0.86 9.69 20.71
C PHE A 1 -0.55 9.90 19.23
N LYS A 2 -0.42 11.16 18.79
CA LYS A 2 0.02 11.51 17.42
C LYS A 2 1.55 11.55 17.32
N GLU A 3 2.22 11.90 18.39
CA GLU A 3 3.67 11.92 18.49
C GLU A 3 4.23 10.53 18.85
N ASN A 4 5.48 10.27 18.44
CA ASN A 4 6.17 9.04 18.84
C ASN A 4 6.48 9.04 20.33
N VAL A 5 5.93 8.06 21.06
CA VAL A 5 6.08 7.96 22.52
C VAL A 5 7.38 7.21 22.90
N PHE A 6 7.86 6.33 22.03
CA PHE A 6 9.03 5.49 22.27
C PHE A 6 10.22 5.98 21.45
N ASP A 7 11.38 6.11 22.05
CA ASP A 7 12.57 6.62 21.39
C ASP A 7 13.15 5.59 20.38
N ASP A 8 13.03 4.30 20.69
CA ASP A 8 13.61 3.21 19.89
C ASP A 8 12.61 2.51 18.96
N ALA A 9 11.37 2.96 18.88
CA ALA A 9 10.33 2.32 18.07
C ALA A 9 9.50 3.33 17.27
N LEU A 10 9.43 3.14 15.96
CA LEU A 10 8.53 3.90 15.08
C LEU A 10 7.12 3.32 15.18
N THR A 11 6.41 3.63 16.26
CA THR A 11 5.03 3.17 16.48
C THR A 11 4.18 4.24 17.15
N THR A 12 2.90 4.25 16.82
CA THR A 12 1.90 5.02 17.58
C THR A 12 1.48 4.22 18.81
N ALA A 13 1.11 4.90 19.87
CA ALA A 13 0.63 4.30 21.11
C ALA A 13 -0.79 4.76 21.42
N SER A 14 -1.54 3.90 22.11
CA SER A 14 -2.84 4.26 22.71
C SER A 14 -2.93 3.68 24.11
N ILE A 15 -3.63 4.40 25.00
CA ILE A 15 -3.97 3.93 26.33
C ILE A 15 -5.45 3.62 26.32
N LEU A 16 -5.81 2.41 26.75
CA LEU A 16 -7.19 1.97 26.90
C LEU A 16 -7.49 1.83 28.39
N LEU A 17 -8.45 2.62 28.86
CA LEU A 17 -8.96 2.53 30.23
C LEU A 17 -10.28 1.76 30.20
N LEU A 18 -10.38 0.71 30.99
CA LEU A 18 -11.55 -0.13 31.12
C LEU A 18 -11.96 -0.20 32.60
N ALA A 19 -13.22 0.08 32.88
CA ALA A 19 -13.80 -0.17 34.19
C ALA A 19 -14.94 -1.19 34.09
N LYS A 20 -14.99 -2.14 35.02
CA LYS A 20 -16.08 -3.08 35.15
C LYS A 20 -17.15 -2.47 36.07
N ASP A 21 -17.73 -1.36 35.61
CA ASP A 21 -18.87 -0.74 36.30
C ASP A 21 -20.06 -0.61 35.32
N LYS A 22 -21.24 -0.40 35.92
CA LYS A 22 -22.48 -0.20 35.13
C LYS A 22 -22.78 1.29 34.92
N ASN A 23 -21.89 2.19 35.35
CA ASN A 23 -22.14 3.63 35.38
C ASN A 23 -21.74 4.34 34.08
N SER A 24 -20.89 3.74 33.27
CA SER A 24 -20.52 4.29 31.97
C SER A 24 -21.22 3.53 30.85
N THR A 25 -22.06 4.23 30.12
CA THR A 25 -22.74 3.74 28.89
C THR A 25 -22.10 4.27 27.62
N GLU A 26 -21.00 5.01 27.76
CA GLU A 26 -20.35 5.71 26.65
C GLU A 26 -18.86 5.35 26.58
N ILE A 27 -18.34 5.37 25.36
CA ILE A 27 -16.91 5.25 25.06
C ILE A 27 -16.42 6.64 24.70
N ASN A 28 -15.47 7.14 25.46
CA ASN A 28 -14.86 8.45 25.25
C ASN A 28 -13.46 8.26 24.63
N ILE A 29 -13.15 9.03 23.58
CA ILE A 29 -11.88 9.00 22.89
C ILE A 29 -11.29 10.41 22.89
N SER A 30 -10.02 10.53 23.26
CA SER A 30 -9.28 11.80 23.24
C SER A 30 -7.93 11.60 22.57
N THR A 31 -7.49 12.61 21.83
CA THR A 31 -6.21 12.62 21.13
C THR A 31 -5.17 13.32 22.01
N ILE A 32 -3.98 12.72 22.10
CA ILE A 32 -2.81 13.32 22.72
C ILE A 32 -1.86 13.73 21.61
N GLU A 33 -1.68 15.03 21.44
CA GLU A 33 -0.89 15.60 20.35
C GLU A 33 0.61 15.37 20.58
N SER A 34 1.08 15.60 21.80
CA SER A 34 2.50 15.48 22.13
C SER A 34 2.74 14.88 23.52
N LYS A 35 3.99 14.52 23.80
CA LYS A 35 4.43 14.07 25.14
C LYS A 35 4.20 15.13 26.22
N LEU A 36 4.11 16.41 25.84
CA LEU A 36 3.85 17.51 26.79
C LEU A 36 2.39 17.50 27.29
N ASP A 37 1.50 16.87 26.58
CA ASP A 37 0.07 16.75 26.93
C ASP A 37 -0.24 15.58 27.87
N LEU A 38 0.76 14.90 28.43
CA LEU A 38 0.55 13.74 29.30
C LEU A 38 -0.30 14.07 30.55
N GLN A 39 -0.31 15.34 30.99
CA GLN A 39 -1.19 15.77 32.08
C GLN A 39 -2.67 15.55 31.76
N LYS A 40 -3.08 15.71 30.50
CA LYS A 40 -4.45 15.39 30.06
C LYS A 40 -4.82 13.93 30.30
N VAL A 41 -3.87 13.00 30.16
CA VAL A 41 -4.11 11.57 30.45
C VAL A 41 -4.37 11.36 31.94
N VAL A 42 -3.59 12.02 32.81
CA VAL A 42 -3.75 11.96 34.26
C VAL A 42 -5.10 12.55 34.66
N ASP A 43 -5.45 13.70 34.13
CA ASP A 43 -6.71 14.38 34.43
C ASP A 43 -7.91 13.53 33.99
N TYR A 44 -7.79 12.88 32.82
CA TYR A 44 -8.80 11.96 32.29
C TYR A 44 -8.99 10.75 33.21
N THR A 45 -7.88 10.15 33.63
CA THR A 45 -7.89 8.99 34.53
C THR A 45 -8.51 9.31 35.87
N ASN A 46 -8.14 10.47 36.48
CA ASN A 46 -8.60 10.89 37.77
C ASN A 46 -10.07 11.35 37.76
N SER A 47 -10.56 11.81 36.64
CA SER A 47 -11.91 12.35 36.50
C SER A 47 -12.92 11.37 35.92
N TYR A 48 -12.47 10.16 35.55
CA TYR A 48 -13.37 9.12 35.02
C TYR A 48 -14.50 8.80 36.02
N PRO A 49 -15.76 8.65 35.57
CA PRO A 49 -16.30 8.78 34.21
C PRO A 49 -16.84 10.18 33.86
N LYS A 50 -16.47 11.21 34.59
CA LYS A 50 -17.09 12.54 34.50
C LYS A 50 -16.61 13.39 33.33
N LEU A 51 -15.37 13.20 32.86
CA LEU A 51 -14.84 13.92 31.70
C LEU A 51 -15.28 13.27 30.39
N LYS A 52 -15.88 14.08 29.50
CA LYS A 52 -16.15 13.65 28.12
C LYS A 52 -14.89 13.75 27.25
N GLY A 53 -14.75 12.83 26.34
CA GLY A 53 -13.70 12.87 25.33
C GLY A 53 -13.98 13.87 24.22
N GLU A 54 -13.01 14.05 23.33
CA GLU A 54 -13.20 14.78 22.07
C GLU A 54 -14.28 14.10 21.22
N PHE A 55 -14.35 12.78 21.29
CA PHE A 55 -15.39 11.95 20.64
C PHE A 55 -16.05 11.07 21.68
N THR A 56 -17.36 10.98 21.63
CA THR A 56 -18.17 10.15 22.54
C THR A 56 -19.13 9.30 21.72
N TYR A 57 -19.12 7.99 21.98
CA TYR A 57 -19.95 7.01 21.29
C TYR A 57 -20.65 6.08 22.29
N LYS A 58 -21.85 5.63 21.98
CA LYS A 58 -22.42 4.47 22.65
C LYS A 58 -21.80 3.19 22.07
N PRO A 59 -21.58 2.13 22.85
CA PRO A 59 -21.08 0.85 22.33
C PRO A 59 -21.90 0.30 21.15
N SER A 60 -23.21 0.56 21.14
CA SER A 60 -24.12 0.19 20.05
C SER A 60 -23.83 0.87 18.71
N ASP A 61 -23.19 2.03 18.75
CA ASP A 61 -22.92 2.84 17.56
C ASP A 61 -21.59 2.43 16.88
N LEU A 62 -20.84 1.53 17.52
CA LEU A 62 -19.56 1.05 17.03
C LEU A 62 -19.70 -0.27 16.28
N ASP A 63 -19.24 -0.31 15.02
CA ASP A 63 -19.11 -1.54 14.26
C ASP A 63 -17.75 -2.22 14.57
N PRO A 64 -17.75 -3.43 15.15
CA PRO A 64 -16.51 -4.15 15.48
C PRO A 64 -15.68 -4.55 14.24
N ASN A 65 -16.27 -4.51 13.04
CA ASN A 65 -15.59 -4.85 11.79
C ASN A 65 -14.85 -3.66 11.17
N ILE A 66 -15.06 -2.45 11.69
CA ILE A 66 -14.43 -1.22 11.23
C ILE A 66 -13.21 -0.91 12.11
N LYS A 67 -12.15 -0.40 11.49
CA LYS A 67 -10.99 0.08 12.26
C LYS A 67 -11.42 1.23 13.18
N TRP A 68 -11.06 1.19 14.45
CA TRP A 68 -11.44 2.20 15.46
C TRP A 68 -10.98 3.62 15.09
N ARG A 69 -9.90 3.77 14.32
CA ARG A 69 -9.45 5.07 13.80
C ARG A 69 -10.54 5.86 13.09
N LYS A 70 -11.48 5.19 12.43
CA LYS A 70 -12.59 5.84 11.74
C LYS A 70 -13.48 6.66 12.68
N TYR A 71 -13.49 6.34 13.96
CA TYR A 71 -14.31 7.02 14.95
C TYR A 71 -13.67 8.28 15.53
N TYR A 72 -12.37 8.50 15.32
CA TYR A 72 -11.67 9.67 15.88
C TYR A 72 -10.75 10.38 14.88
N GLN A 73 -10.74 9.95 13.64
CA GLN A 73 -10.00 10.63 12.57
C GLN A 73 -10.96 11.05 11.46
N VAL A 74 -10.81 12.28 10.99
CA VAL A 74 -11.52 12.75 9.79
C VAL A 74 -11.12 11.87 8.61
N GLN A 75 -12.11 11.35 7.91
CA GLN A 75 -11.87 10.53 6.73
C GLN A 75 -11.82 11.43 5.49
N ASN A 76 -10.73 11.36 4.75
CA ASN A 76 -10.59 12.12 3.51
C ASN A 76 -11.60 11.69 2.45
N SER A 77 -11.98 10.41 2.48
CA SER A 77 -13.04 9.86 1.61
C SER A 77 -14.39 10.57 1.78
N ASP A 78 -14.67 11.16 2.96
CA ASP A 78 -15.93 11.88 3.20
C ASP A 78 -16.09 13.16 2.36
N LYS A 79 -15.01 13.65 1.74
CA LYS A 79 -15.04 14.78 0.80
C LYS A 79 -15.65 14.40 -0.56
N TYR A 80 -15.80 13.10 -0.84
CA TYR A 80 -16.15 12.58 -2.16
C TYR A 80 -17.41 11.73 -2.12
N LYS A 81 -18.18 11.76 -3.21
CA LYS A 81 -19.39 10.95 -3.43
C LYS A 81 -19.10 9.77 -4.38
N ASN A 82 -20.01 8.82 -4.41
CA ASN A 82 -19.96 7.69 -5.34
C ASN A 82 -18.69 6.85 -5.19
N LEU A 83 -18.34 6.52 -3.96
CA LEU A 83 -17.19 5.68 -3.66
C LEU A 83 -17.54 4.19 -3.76
N VAL A 84 -16.55 3.40 -4.14
CA VAL A 84 -16.63 1.94 -4.20
C VAL A 84 -15.35 1.34 -3.62
N PRO A 85 -15.34 0.11 -3.12
CA PRO A 85 -14.11 -0.52 -2.67
C PRO A 85 -13.15 -0.75 -3.85
N PHE A 86 -11.84 -0.54 -3.63
CA PHE A 86 -10.81 -0.75 -4.66
C PHE A 86 -10.85 -2.18 -5.23
N SER A 87 -11.27 -3.13 -4.39
CA SER A 87 -11.47 -4.51 -4.82
C SER A 87 -12.54 -4.68 -5.91
N LYS A 88 -13.32 -3.65 -6.26
CA LYS A 88 -14.17 -3.66 -7.46
C LYS A 88 -13.33 -3.71 -8.74
N TYR A 89 -12.21 -3.00 -8.78
CA TYR A 89 -11.38 -2.85 -9.98
C TYR A 89 -10.16 -3.78 -10.01
N ALA A 90 -9.58 -4.04 -8.84
CA ALA A 90 -8.31 -4.77 -8.76
C ALA A 90 -8.23 -5.66 -7.53
N LYS A 91 -7.31 -6.62 -7.57
CA LYS A 91 -6.89 -7.44 -6.43
C LYS A 91 -5.46 -7.07 -6.08
N VAL A 92 -5.24 -6.63 -4.86
CA VAL A 92 -3.90 -6.36 -4.32
C VAL A 92 -3.42 -7.58 -3.55
N VAL A 93 -2.20 -8.02 -3.87
CA VAL A 93 -1.52 -9.11 -3.16
C VAL A 93 -0.08 -8.70 -2.88
N ARG A 94 0.57 -9.38 -1.93
CA ARG A 94 1.98 -9.14 -1.61
C ARG A 94 2.88 -9.49 -2.80
N GLY A 95 3.99 -8.77 -2.98
CA GLY A 95 5.07 -9.19 -3.87
C GLY A 95 5.70 -10.53 -3.42
N ILE A 96 6.61 -11.07 -4.21
CA ILE A 96 7.25 -12.36 -3.95
C ILE A 96 8.00 -12.31 -2.61
N ALA A 97 7.70 -13.24 -1.72
CA ALA A 97 8.36 -13.42 -0.43
C ALA A 97 9.35 -14.58 -0.51
N THR A 98 10.64 -14.31 -0.43
CA THR A 98 11.67 -15.36 -0.52
C THR A 98 11.92 -16.08 0.81
N GLY A 99 11.82 -15.37 1.93
CA GLY A 99 12.21 -15.85 3.25
C GLY A 99 13.72 -15.77 3.51
N ALA A 100 14.52 -15.52 2.47
CA ALA A 100 15.98 -15.37 2.55
C ALA A 100 16.51 -14.54 1.37
N ASN A 101 16.20 -13.23 1.38
CA ASN A 101 16.53 -12.37 0.24
C ASN A 101 18.00 -12.47 -0.17
N ASP A 102 18.95 -12.47 0.76
CA ASP A 102 20.40 -12.51 0.45
C ASP A 102 20.79 -13.77 -0.36
N TYR A 103 20.12 -14.87 -0.11
CA TYR A 103 20.32 -16.10 -0.88
C TYR A 103 19.63 -16.00 -2.25
N PHE A 104 18.35 -15.66 -2.28
CA PHE A 104 17.54 -15.73 -3.50
C PHE A 104 17.77 -14.56 -4.47
N THR A 105 18.26 -13.39 -4.01
CA THR A 105 18.50 -12.26 -4.92
C THR A 105 19.86 -12.33 -5.57
N PHE A 106 19.89 -11.97 -6.84
CA PHE A 106 21.08 -11.97 -7.67
C PHE A 106 21.30 -10.61 -8.33
N ARG A 107 22.59 -10.25 -8.39
CA ARG A 107 23.15 -9.24 -9.29
C ARG A 107 23.67 -9.97 -10.54
N PRO A 108 23.87 -9.29 -11.66
CA PRO A 108 24.57 -9.87 -12.80
C PRO A 108 25.93 -10.48 -12.47
N SER A 109 26.73 -9.80 -11.63
CA SER A 109 28.04 -10.31 -11.16
C SER A 109 27.91 -11.60 -10.33
N LYS A 110 26.96 -11.67 -9.40
CA LYS A 110 26.71 -12.88 -8.60
C LYS A 110 26.27 -14.05 -9.47
N ALA A 111 25.45 -13.79 -10.49
CA ALA A 111 25.03 -14.83 -11.43
C ALA A 111 26.22 -15.42 -12.19
N LYS A 112 27.15 -14.60 -12.62
CA LYS A 112 28.41 -15.04 -13.25
C LYS A 112 29.32 -15.81 -12.29
N GLU A 113 29.49 -15.31 -11.05
CA GLU A 113 30.30 -15.96 -10.00
C GLU A 113 29.84 -17.40 -9.76
N PHE A 114 28.54 -17.62 -9.62
CA PHE A 114 27.97 -18.97 -9.39
C PHE A 114 27.64 -19.73 -10.66
N SER A 115 27.94 -19.17 -11.85
CA SER A 115 27.64 -19.77 -13.14
C SER A 115 26.15 -20.11 -13.33
N ILE A 116 25.27 -19.29 -12.73
CA ILE A 116 23.81 -19.43 -12.87
C ILE A 116 23.38 -18.77 -14.17
N GLN A 117 22.81 -19.55 -15.07
CA GLN A 117 22.33 -19.09 -16.36
C GLN A 117 20.98 -18.35 -16.25
N SER A 118 20.66 -17.53 -17.24
CA SER A 118 19.44 -16.69 -17.32
C SER A 118 18.15 -17.51 -17.12
N ASP A 119 18.10 -18.73 -17.61
CA ASP A 119 16.93 -19.62 -17.50
C ASP A 119 16.60 -20.01 -16.05
N ASN A 120 17.54 -19.78 -15.13
CA ASN A 120 17.38 -20.03 -13.70
C ASN A 120 17.30 -18.73 -12.88
N LEU A 121 17.03 -17.61 -13.57
CA LEU A 121 16.94 -16.28 -12.99
C LEU A 121 15.65 -15.60 -13.46
N LEU A 122 14.78 -15.28 -12.49
CA LEU A 122 13.56 -14.53 -12.72
C LEU A 122 13.86 -13.02 -12.61
N PRO A 123 13.66 -12.21 -13.68
CA PRO A 123 13.80 -10.77 -13.60
C PRO A 123 12.89 -10.18 -12.51
N CYS A 124 13.45 -9.36 -11.63
CA CYS A 124 12.75 -8.88 -10.45
C CYS A 124 13.29 -7.54 -9.94
N VAL A 125 12.40 -6.63 -9.58
CA VAL A 125 12.76 -5.46 -8.77
C VAL A 125 12.85 -5.87 -7.31
N CYS A 126 14.07 -5.77 -6.76
CA CYS A 126 14.37 -6.23 -5.41
C CYS A 126 14.29 -5.12 -4.34
N LYS A 127 14.51 -3.86 -4.70
CA LYS A 127 14.54 -2.73 -3.76
C LYS A 127 13.63 -1.59 -4.22
N ALA A 128 12.91 -0.99 -3.27
CA ALA A 128 12.02 0.14 -3.58
C ALA A 128 12.76 1.39 -4.10
N LYS A 129 14.01 1.61 -3.67
CA LYS A 129 14.86 2.73 -4.09
C LYS A 129 15.22 2.71 -5.57
N ASP A 130 15.18 1.52 -6.20
CA ASP A 130 15.56 1.32 -7.59
C ASP A 130 14.45 1.78 -8.55
N VAL A 131 13.24 2.01 -8.04
CA VAL A 131 12.10 2.53 -8.80
C VAL A 131 11.85 3.99 -8.43
N LYS A 132 12.29 4.92 -9.27
CA LYS A 132 12.24 6.37 -8.98
C LYS A 132 11.02 7.06 -9.59
N LYS A 133 10.53 6.57 -10.73
CA LYS A 133 9.46 7.18 -11.53
C LYS A 133 8.13 6.45 -11.35
N ALA A 134 7.05 7.05 -11.83
CA ALA A 134 5.73 6.44 -11.86
C ALA A 134 5.60 5.33 -12.93
N PHE A 135 6.46 5.34 -13.93
CA PHE A 135 6.57 4.29 -14.96
C PHE A 135 7.90 3.59 -14.79
N PHE A 136 7.88 2.27 -14.78
CA PHE A 136 9.07 1.44 -14.76
C PHE A 136 9.15 0.66 -16.06
N THR A 137 10.12 0.99 -16.87
CA THR A 137 10.28 0.49 -18.25
C THR A 137 11.38 -0.55 -18.37
N SER A 138 11.43 -1.26 -19.50
CA SER A 138 12.52 -2.19 -19.81
C SER A 138 13.89 -1.48 -19.85
N ASN A 139 13.94 -0.19 -20.20
CA ASN A 139 15.18 0.57 -20.16
C ASN A 139 15.64 0.83 -18.74
N ASP A 140 14.72 1.17 -17.82
CA ASP A 140 15.05 1.33 -16.40
C ASP A 140 15.61 0.03 -15.81
N PHE A 141 15.04 -1.12 -16.21
CA PHE A 141 15.55 -2.42 -15.77
C PHE A 141 16.96 -2.71 -16.32
N LYS A 142 17.21 -2.45 -17.60
CA LYS A 142 18.55 -2.61 -18.21
C LYS A 142 19.60 -1.72 -17.56
N GLU A 143 19.22 -0.51 -17.12
CA GLU A 143 20.14 0.35 -16.35
C GLU A 143 20.51 -0.26 -14.99
N LEU A 144 19.56 -0.88 -14.30
CA LEU A 144 19.84 -1.59 -13.04
C LEU A 144 20.80 -2.75 -13.27
N GLU A 145 20.61 -3.53 -14.34
CA GLU A 145 21.53 -4.62 -14.72
C GLU A 145 22.94 -4.10 -15.01
N LYS A 146 23.04 -3.02 -15.79
CA LYS A 146 24.32 -2.39 -16.12
C LYS A 146 25.07 -1.88 -14.89
N ASN A 147 24.33 -1.41 -13.89
CA ASN A 147 24.87 -0.92 -12.63
C ASN A 147 25.09 -2.03 -11.59
N ASP A 148 24.95 -3.28 -11.98
CA ASP A 148 25.11 -4.46 -11.13
C ASP A 148 24.22 -4.42 -9.87
N GLU A 149 22.99 -3.88 -10.00
CA GLU A 149 22.01 -3.92 -8.91
C GLU A 149 21.36 -5.29 -8.78
N LEU A 150 20.59 -5.50 -7.69
CA LEU A 150 19.84 -6.74 -7.47
C LEU A 150 18.61 -6.75 -8.41
N THR A 151 18.71 -7.54 -9.49
CA THR A 151 17.75 -7.55 -10.59
C THR A 151 17.14 -8.91 -10.89
N TYR A 152 17.55 -9.96 -10.15
CA TYR A 152 17.07 -11.29 -10.39
C TYR A 152 16.73 -12.03 -9.10
N LEU A 153 15.84 -13.02 -9.24
CA LEU A 153 15.59 -14.05 -8.23
C LEU A 153 16.04 -15.41 -8.77
N PHE A 154 16.65 -16.20 -7.92
CA PHE A 154 16.99 -17.59 -8.21
C PHE A 154 15.71 -18.41 -8.37
N ASP A 155 15.44 -18.88 -9.59
CA ASP A 155 14.30 -19.70 -9.99
C ASP A 155 14.77 -20.94 -10.72
N ALA A 156 14.94 -22.02 -10.00
CA ALA A 156 15.64 -23.21 -10.51
C ALA A 156 14.87 -24.52 -10.32
N VAL A 157 13.57 -24.47 -10.07
CA VAL A 157 12.76 -25.68 -9.80
C VAL A 157 12.80 -26.69 -10.93
N LYS A 158 12.99 -26.23 -12.17
CA LYS A 158 13.03 -27.09 -13.38
C LYS A 158 14.45 -27.36 -13.87
N SER A 159 15.47 -26.89 -13.17
CA SER A 159 16.85 -26.97 -13.63
C SER A 159 17.50 -28.32 -13.31
N THR A 160 18.30 -28.83 -14.24
CA THR A 160 19.18 -29.99 -14.07
C THR A 160 20.66 -29.60 -14.17
N ASN A 161 20.98 -28.30 -14.08
CA ASN A 161 22.32 -27.76 -14.25
C ASN A 161 23.18 -28.00 -12.99
N SER A 162 24.41 -28.49 -13.18
CA SER A 162 25.34 -28.78 -12.08
C SER A 162 25.72 -27.57 -11.24
N ALA A 163 25.78 -26.36 -11.83
CA ALA A 163 26.02 -25.11 -11.09
C ALA A 163 24.83 -24.78 -10.17
N VAL A 164 23.61 -25.01 -10.63
CA VAL A 164 22.39 -24.85 -9.85
C VAL A 164 22.36 -25.83 -8.68
N GLU A 165 22.70 -27.10 -8.91
CA GLU A 165 22.79 -28.12 -7.84
C GLU A 165 23.80 -27.73 -6.77
N LYS A 166 24.99 -27.23 -7.17
CA LYS A 166 26.00 -26.73 -6.24
C LYS A 166 25.47 -25.58 -5.40
N TYR A 167 24.74 -24.64 -6.05
CA TYR A 167 24.16 -23.49 -5.34
C TYR A 167 23.05 -23.91 -4.36
N ILE A 168 22.21 -24.90 -4.72
CA ILE A 168 21.21 -25.50 -3.83
C ILE A 168 21.88 -26.18 -2.63
N LYS A 169 22.95 -26.97 -2.87
CA LYS A 169 23.74 -27.60 -1.78
C LYS A 169 24.36 -26.56 -0.83
N LYS A 170 24.84 -25.43 -1.38
CA LYS A 170 25.32 -24.28 -0.58
C LYS A 170 24.20 -23.76 0.32
N GLY A 171 22.98 -23.55 -0.20
CA GLY A 171 21.84 -23.08 0.57
C GLY A 171 21.45 -24.04 1.72
N ILE A 172 21.52 -25.35 1.49
CA ILE A 172 21.29 -26.36 2.55
C ILE A 172 22.37 -26.23 3.64
N LYS A 173 23.66 -26.16 3.24
CA LYS A 173 24.77 -26.00 4.18
C LYS A 173 24.67 -24.73 5.03
N GLU A 174 24.13 -23.64 4.46
CA GLU A 174 23.92 -22.36 5.13
C GLU A 174 22.60 -22.31 5.95
N GLY A 175 21.85 -23.40 6.01
CA GLY A 175 20.59 -23.48 6.76
C GLY A 175 19.44 -22.69 6.14
N ILE A 176 19.56 -22.30 4.86
CA ILE A 176 18.48 -21.54 4.17
C ILE A 176 17.22 -22.40 4.04
N SER A 177 17.35 -23.70 3.81
CA SER A 177 16.23 -24.64 3.73
C SER A 177 15.41 -24.73 5.03
N GLU A 178 16.02 -24.45 6.18
CA GLU A 178 15.39 -24.56 7.50
C GLU A 178 14.71 -23.27 7.98
N LYS A 179 14.82 -22.17 7.23
CA LYS A 179 14.12 -20.91 7.58
C LYS A 179 12.61 -21.08 7.43
N TYR A 180 11.84 -20.35 8.25
CA TYR A 180 10.39 -20.50 8.36
C TYR A 180 9.65 -20.59 7.02
N LEU A 181 9.87 -19.62 6.10
CA LEU A 181 9.18 -19.63 4.81
C LEU A 181 9.69 -20.69 3.84
N THR A 182 10.99 -20.92 3.78
CA THR A 182 11.58 -21.91 2.87
C THR A 182 11.21 -23.31 3.29
N LYS A 183 11.30 -23.61 4.58
CA LYS A 183 10.92 -24.92 5.17
C LYS A 183 9.45 -25.27 4.93
N SER A 184 8.57 -24.27 4.87
CA SER A 184 7.13 -24.50 4.64
C SER A 184 6.76 -24.84 3.19
N ARG A 185 7.71 -24.71 2.24
CA ARG A 185 7.48 -24.97 0.82
C ARG A 185 7.67 -26.46 0.50
N LYS A 186 6.92 -26.97 -0.48
CA LYS A 186 7.11 -28.32 -0.99
C LYS A 186 8.53 -28.56 -1.54
N ILE A 187 9.07 -27.55 -2.22
CA ILE A 187 10.46 -27.47 -2.65
C ILE A 187 11.01 -26.21 -2.00
N TRP A 188 11.96 -26.31 -1.07
CA TRP A 188 12.39 -25.21 -0.23
C TRP A 188 12.89 -23.97 -1.02
N PHE A 189 13.48 -24.19 -2.19
CA PHE A 189 14.00 -23.14 -3.05
C PHE A 189 13.00 -22.65 -4.13
N SER A 190 11.76 -23.15 -4.15
CA SER A 190 10.76 -22.68 -5.08
C SER A 190 10.32 -21.25 -4.78
N LEU A 191 10.01 -20.48 -5.81
CA LEU A 191 9.39 -19.16 -5.72
C LEU A 191 7.86 -19.27 -5.86
N GLU A 192 7.17 -18.22 -5.43
CA GLU A 192 5.76 -18.06 -5.75
C GLU A 192 5.60 -17.78 -7.24
N ASN A 193 4.87 -18.65 -7.94
CA ASN A 193 4.61 -18.48 -9.37
C ASN A 193 3.42 -17.55 -9.58
N ARG A 194 3.70 -16.30 -9.97
CA ARG A 194 2.70 -15.30 -10.33
C ARG A 194 3.15 -14.53 -11.58
N PRO A 195 2.22 -14.16 -12.46
CA PRO A 195 2.57 -13.28 -13.57
C PRO A 195 3.01 -11.91 -13.04
N PRO A 196 3.85 -11.18 -13.76
CA PRO A 196 4.16 -9.80 -13.43
C PRO A 196 2.89 -8.96 -13.30
N ALA A 197 2.80 -8.17 -12.23
CA ALA A 197 1.64 -7.31 -12.04
C ALA A 197 1.76 -6.05 -12.90
N PRO A 198 0.68 -5.60 -13.56
CA PRO A 198 0.72 -4.40 -14.40
C PRO A 198 0.91 -3.10 -13.60
N ILE A 199 0.57 -3.10 -12.32
CA ILE A 199 0.74 -1.96 -11.43
C ILE A 199 1.34 -2.47 -10.12
N TRP A 200 2.30 -1.72 -9.59
CA TRP A 200 2.82 -1.91 -8.24
C TRP A 200 2.38 -0.77 -7.34
N VAL A 201 2.33 -1.04 -6.03
CA VAL A 201 2.09 -0.03 -5.00
C VAL A 201 3.10 -0.17 -3.88
N SER A 202 3.67 0.94 -3.43
CA SER A 202 4.67 0.96 -2.37
C SER A 202 4.07 0.55 -1.02
N VAL A 203 4.83 -0.25 -0.25
CA VAL A 203 4.41 -0.76 1.07
C VAL A 203 4.58 0.31 2.13
N PHE A 204 5.73 0.98 2.14
CA PHE A 204 6.06 2.04 3.09
C PHE A 204 6.16 3.39 2.38
N ASN A 205 5.53 4.41 2.96
CA ASN A 205 5.41 5.74 2.37
C ASN A 205 5.54 6.84 3.43
N ARG A 206 6.30 7.91 3.12
CA ARG A 206 6.33 9.14 3.91
C ARG A 206 5.61 10.30 3.23
N ASN A 207 5.60 10.31 1.90
CA ASN A 207 5.07 11.40 1.07
C ASN A 207 3.84 10.96 0.28
N GLY A 208 2.94 10.19 0.91
CA GLY A 208 1.77 9.61 0.27
C GLY A 208 2.04 8.31 -0.49
N LEU A 209 0.97 7.59 -0.79
CA LEU A 209 1.02 6.28 -1.46
C LEU A 209 1.49 6.44 -2.90
N ARG A 210 2.41 5.58 -3.32
CA ARG A 210 2.99 5.62 -4.66
C ARG A 210 2.59 4.39 -5.46
N PHE A 211 1.90 4.62 -6.57
CA PHE A 211 1.61 3.61 -7.58
C PHE A 211 2.62 3.70 -8.72
N ILE A 212 3.00 2.57 -9.29
CA ILE A 212 3.98 2.44 -10.36
C ILE A 212 3.40 1.58 -11.47
N ARG A 213 3.43 2.06 -12.69
CA ARG A 213 3.10 1.28 -13.89
C ARG A 213 4.29 0.41 -14.26
N ASN A 214 4.12 -0.90 -14.23
CA ASN A 214 5.13 -1.88 -14.60
C ASN A 214 5.09 -2.14 -16.11
N GLU A 215 5.79 -1.33 -16.87
CA GLU A 215 5.90 -1.49 -18.33
C GLU A 215 7.04 -2.43 -18.75
N ALA A 216 7.91 -2.77 -17.82
CA ALA A 216 8.95 -3.77 -18.03
C ALA A 216 8.43 -5.21 -17.96
N GLU A 217 7.20 -5.40 -17.45
CA GLU A 217 6.56 -6.71 -17.26
C GLU A 217 7.41 -7.69 -16.45
N ILE A 218 8.03 -7.20 -15.39
CA ILE A 218 8.88 -8.01 -14.51
C ILE A 218 8.26 -8.18 -13.12
N SER A 219 8.78 -9.14 -12.36
CA SER A 219 8.35 -9.43 -10.99
C SER A 219 8.88 -8.42 -9.99
N ASN A 220 8.34 -8.44 -8.77
CA ASN A 220 8.80 -7.62 -7.66
C ASN A 220 8.80 -8.40 -6.33
N LEU A 221 9.73 -8.07 -5.46
CA LEU A 221 9.73 -8.53 -4.08
C LEU A 221 8.67 -7.79 -3.23
N THR A 222 8.58 -8.18 -1.97
CA THR A 222 7.67 -7.59 -0.97
C THR A 222 7.91 -6.10 -0.67
N THR A 223 8.84 -5.44 -1.36
CA THR A 223 9.02 -3.99 -1.32
C THR A 223 7.85 -3.24 -1.97
N PHE A 224 7.14 -3.91 -2.87
CA PHE A 224 5.90 -3.45 -3.48
C PHE A 224 4.83 -4.53 -3.35
N HIS A 225 3.58 -4.12 -3.28
CA HIS A 225 2.44 -5.01 -3.54
C HIS A 225 2.11 -5.01 -5.02
N CYS A 226 1.59 -6.14 -5.49
CA CYS A 226 1.12 -6.38 -6.84
C CYS A 226 -0.36 -5.99 -6.93
N VAL A 227 -0.72 -5.18 -7.93
CA VAL A 227 -2.10 -4.81 -8.23
C VAL A 227 -2.48 -5.45 -9.55
N TYR A 228 -3.33 -6.46 -9.50
CA TYR A 228 -3.88 -7.14 -10.67
C TYR A 228 -5.30 -6.64 -10.93
N LEU A 229 -5.55 -6.19 -12.16
CA LEU A 229 -6.91 -5.79 -12.53
C LEU A 229 -7.84 -7.00 -12.50
N LYS A 230 -9.06 -6.80 -12.03
CA LYS A 230 -10.10 -7.80 -12.17
C LYS A 230 -10.62 -7.77 -13.60
N GLN A 231 -10.58 -8.93 -14.22
CA GLN A 231 -11.40 -9.19 -15.40
C GLN A 231 -12.83 -9.42 -14.88
N SER A 232 -13.63 -8.37 -14.85
CA SER A 232 -15.07 -8.54 -14.70
C SER A 232 -15.64 -8.89 -16.07
N ASP A 233 -16.83 -9.49 -16.10
CA ASP A 233 -17.53 -9.99 -17.30
C ASP A 233 -17.26 -9.17 -18.57
N LEU A 234 -17.39 -9.79 -19.73
CA LEU A 234 -17.07 -9.29 -21.08
C LEU A 234 -17.36 -7.80 -21.36
N PHE A 235 -18.12 -7.11 -20.51
CA PHE A 235 -18.59 -5.73 -20.70
C PHE A 235 -18.18 -4.72 -19.61
N SER A 236 -17.39 -5.08 -18.60
CA SER A 236 -17.14 -4.20 -17.43
C SER A 236 -15.71 -4.17 -16.91
N SER A 237 -14.72 -4.56 -17.71
CA SER A 237 -13.31 -4.37 -17.31
C SER A 237 -12.92 -2.90 -17.41
N ILE A 238 -12.37 -2.36 -16.31
CA ILE A 238 -11.80 -1.01 -16.36
C ILE A 238 -10.52 -1.02 -17.19
N ASP A 239 -10.36 0.00 -18.03
CA ASP A 239 -9.09 0.23 -18.73
C ASP A 239 -7.95 0.47 -17.73
N THR A 240 -6.82 -0.21 -17.93
CA THR A 240 -5.65 -0.11 -17.05
C THR A 240 -5.09 1.30 -16.98
N ASN A 241 -5.10 2.04 -18.10
CA ASN A 241 -4.56 3.39 -18.16
C ASN A 241 -5.50 4.37 -17.47
N LEU A 242 -6.82 4.18 -17.59
CA LEU A 242 -7.82 4.97 -16.85
C LEU A 242 -7.65 4.78 -15.34
N LEU A 243 -7.56 3.53 -14.89
CA LEU A 243 -7.33 3.26 -13.46
C LEU A 243 -6.01 3.85 -13.00
N PHE A 244 -4.94 3.67 -13.77
CA PHE A 244 -3.63 4.19 -13.39
C PHE A 244 -3.58 5.72 -13.42
N ALA A 245 -4.24 6.38 -14.37
CA ALA A 245 -4.41 7.84 -14.39
C ALA A 245 -5.05 8.36 -13.10
N TYR A 246 -6.11 7.70 -12.62
CA TYR A 246 -6.71 8.00 -11.32
C TYR A 246 -5.73 7.78 -10.17
N LEU A 247 -5.03 6.65 -10.14
CA LEU A 247 -4.08 6.30 -9.06
C LEU A 247 -2.87 7.25 -8.96
N LEU A 248 -2.55 8.00 -10.02
CA LEU A 248 -1.51 9.03 -10.01
C LEU A 248 -1.94 10.29 -9.25
N THR A 249 -3.25 10.55 -9.12
CA THR A 249 -3.80 11.78 -8.57
C THR A 249 -3.62 11.89 -7.06
N ASP A 250 -3.63 13.11 -6.55
CA ASP A 250 -3.62 13.37 -5.11
C ASP A 250 -4.95 12.99 -4.46
N VAL A 251 -6.06 13.11 -5.21
CA VAL A 251 -7.38 12.61 -4.80
C VAL A 251 -7.32 11.13 -4.42
N ALA A 252 -6.70 10.30 -5.26
CA ALA A 252 -6.54 8.88 -4.96
C ALA A 252 -5.68 8.66 -3.71
N LYS A 253 -4.53 9.32 -3.63
CA LYS A 253 -3.60 9.21 -2.49
C LYS A 253 -4.27 9.62 -1.18
N GLU A 254 -5.05 10.71 -1.20
CA GLU A 254 -5.80 11.23 -0.06
C GLU A 254 -6.83 10.21 0.44
N ILE A 255 -7.65 9.66 -0.46
CA ILE A 255 -8.66 8.65 -0.11
C ILE A 255 -7.99 7.37 0.42
N PHE A 256 -6.93 6.88 -0.21
CA PHE A 256 -6.21 5.70 0.27
C PHE A 256 -5.59 5.91 1.65
N SER A 257 -5.20 7.13 2.02
CA SER A 257 -4.56 7.43 3.30
C SER A 257 -5.44 7.05 4.50
N ASP A 258 -6.77 7.08 4.36
CA ASP A 258 -7.73 6.66 5.38
C ASP A 258 -7.50 5.21 5.84
N ASN A 259 -6.91 4.37 5.00
CA ASN A 259 -6.66 2.96 5.29
C ASN A 259 -5.20 2.66 5.66
N GLY A 260 -4.30 3.64 5.56
CA GLY A 260 -2.91 3.50 5.95
C GLY A 260 -2.76 3.16 7.42
N ARG A 261 -1.69 2.46 7.77
CA ARG A 261 -1.26 2.25 9.16
C ARG A 261 -0.16 3.25 9.44
N GLU A 262 -0.43 4.15 10.34
CA GLU A 262 0.52 5.18 10.74
C GLU A 262 1.56 4.59 11.69
N TYR A 263 2.81 4.83 11.39
CA TYR A 263 3.97 4.59 12.21
C TYR A 263 4.59 5.94 12.59
N GLY A 264 5.43 5.98 13.61
CA GLY A 264 6.07 7.23 14.01
C GLY A 264 6.78 7.96 12.86
N ASN A 265 6.93 9.29 13.00
CA ASN A 265 7.58 10.17 12.02
C ASN A 265 6.93 10.19 10.62
N GLY A 266 5.61 10.14 10.57
CA GLY A 266 4.86 10.24 9.31
C GLY A 266 5.03 9.05 8.35
N LEU A 267 5.59 7.94 8.83
CA LEU A 267 5.72 6.73 8.04
C LEU A 267 4.36 6.01 8.00
N ASN A 268 3.81 5.84 6.81
CA ASN A 268 2.61 5.06 6.59
C ASN A 268 2.94 3.71 5.95
N LYS A 269 2.32 2.65 6.44
CA LYS A 269 2.38 1.30 5.88
C LYS A 269 1.01 0.88 5.39
N PHE A 270 0.97 0.22 4.24
CA PHE A 270 -0.23 -0.39 3.70
C PHE A 270 -0.02 -1.89 3.54
N GLU A 271 -0.96 -2.67 4.03
CA GLU A 271 -1.05 -4.10 3.77
C GLU A 271 -2.02 -4.36 2.61
N PRO A 272 -1.94 -5.49 1.89
CA PRO A 272 -2.84 -5.78 0.77
C PRO A 272 -4.32 -5.65 1.12
N ASN A 273 -4.71 -6.09 2.31
CA ASN A 273 -6.09 -5.98 2.79
C ASN A 273 -6.54 -4.54 3.03
N ASP A 274 -5.63 -3.67 3.48
CA ASP A 274 -5.92 -2.25 3.69
C ASP A 274 -6.26 -1.60 2.35
N LEU A 275 -5.50 -1.94 1.30
CA LEU A 275 -5.73 -1.44 -0.07
C LEU A 275 -6.98 -2.06 -0.71
N ASN A 276 -7.20 -3.36 -0.59
CA ASN A 276 -8.38 -4.03 -1.16
C ASN A 276 -9.70 -3.47 -0.60
N LYS A 277 -9.72 -3.07 0.68
CA LYS A 277 -10.89 -2.50 1.37
C LYS A 277 -11.00 -0.98 1.24
N ALA A 278 -9.93 -0.31 0.80
CA ALA A 278 -9.92 1.14 0.64
C ALA A 278 -11.03 1.58 -0.33
N GLN A 279 -11.64 2.72 -0.03
CA GLN A 279 -12.58 3.35 -0.93
C GLN A 279 -11.83 4.01 -2.09
N VAL A 280 -12.45 4.07 -3.26
CA VAL A 280 -11.97 4.77 -4.45
C VAL A 280 -13.15 5.35 -5.20
N LEU A 281 -12.92 6.31 -6.08
CA LEU A 281 -13.97 6.87 -6.93
C LEU A 281 -14.56 5.81 -7.86
N ASN A 282 -15.88 5.85 -8.05
CA ASN A 282 -16.55 4.94 -8.98
C ASN A 282 -16.35 5.38 -10.44
N LEU A 283 -15.22 5.00 -11.02
CA LEU A 283 -14.83 5.36 -12.39
C LEU A 283 -15.80 4.89 -13.46
N SER A 284 -16.66 3.89 -13.14
CA SER A 284 -17.68 3.42 -14.08
C SER A 284 -18.82 4.42 -14.33
N LEU A 285 -18.87 5.51 -13.56
CA LEU A 285 -19.84 6.60 -13.74
C LEU A 285 -19.37 7.72 -14.67
N LEU A 286 -18.11 7.64 -15.13
CA LEU A 286 -17.56 8.60 -16.07
C LEU A 286 -18.18 8.38 -17.47
N ASN A 287 -18.58 9.45 -18.14
CA ASN A 287 -18.99 9.36 -19.54
C ASN A 287 -17.76 9.25 -20.47
N SER A 288 -18.00 8.84 -21.72
CA SER A 288 -16.94 8.61 -22.70
C SER A 288 -16.05 9.84 -22.94
N GLU A 289 -16.63 11.02 -23.07
CA GLU A 289 -15.91 12.27 -23.27
C GLU A 289 -14.92 12.55 -22.12
N THR A 290 -15.36 12.38 -20.87
CA THR A 290 -14.49 12.54 -19.70
C THR A 290 -13.37 11.52 -19.68
N VAL A 291 -13.67 10.25 -19.99
CA VAL A 291 -12.67 9.17 -20.09
C VAL A 291 -11.63 9.51 -21.16
N ASP A 292 -12.05 9.95 -22.34
CA ASP A 292 -11.13 10.31 -23.44
C ASP A 292 -10.21 11.48 -23.04
N ASN A 293 -10.75 12.48 -22.34
CA ASN A 293 -9.95 13.59 -21.81
C ASN A 293 -8.92 13.13 -20.77
N ILE A 294 -9.33 12.27 -19.82
CA ILE A 294 -8.41 11.68 -18.83
C ILE A 294 -7.30 10.91 -19.53
N LEU A 295 -7.63 10.06 -20.49
CA LEU A 295 -6.65 9.25 -21.22
C LEU A 295 -5.71 10.12 -22.07
N LYS A 296 -6.18 11.25 -22.60
CA LYS A 296 -5.35 12.23 -23.30
C LYS A 296 -4.33 12.87 -22.36
N LEU A 297 -4.78 13.35 -21.20
CA LEU A 297 -3.89 13.94 -20.17
C LEU A 297 -2.88 12.90 -19.65
N TYR A 298 -3.33 11.68 -19.41
CA TYR A 298 -2.46 10.57 -19.00
C TYR A 298 -1.35 10.29 -20.02
N ARG A 299 -1.67 10.26 -21.31
CA ARG A 299 -0.66 10.07 -22.39
C ARG A 299 0.36 11.19 -22.38
N LYS A 300 -0.09 12.45 -22.27
CA LYS A 300 0.81 13.60 -22.17
C LYS A 300 1.71 13.52 -20.93
N TYR A 301 1.15 13.18 -19.76
CA TYR A 301 1.95 12.97 -18.56
C TYR A 301 3.01 11.87 -18.77
N LYS A 302 2.64 10.79 -19.42
CA LYS A 302 3.58 9.70 -19.70
C LYS A 302 4.76 10.15 -20.58
N GLU A 303 4.49 10.97 -21.58
CA GLU A 303 5.49 11.47 -22.55
C GLU A 303 6.37 12.57 -21.94
N GLU A 304 5.75 13.56 -21.33
CA GLU A 304 6.42 14.80 -20.92
C GLU A 304 6.87 14.78 -19.45
N GLN A 305 6.28 13.91 -18.60
CA GLN A 305 6.49 13.82 -17.15
C GLN A 305 6.23 15.15 -16.41
N ASP A 306 5.42 16.04 -16.98
CA ASP A 306 5.05 17.32 -16.38
C ASP A 306 3.88 17.14 -15.40
N LYS A 307 4.05 17.64 -14.18
CA LYS A 307 3.06 17.54 -13.10
C LYS A 307 1.76 18.30 -13.41
N VAL A 308 1.78 19.28 -14.29
CA VAL A 308 0.59 20.03 -14.70
C VAL A 308 -0.53 19.09 -15.18
N TYR A 309 -0.19 17.98 -15.82
CA TYR A 309 -1.20 17.00 -16.26
C TYR A 309 -1.83 16.24 -15.09
N ILE A 310 -1.07 16.00 -14.01
CA ILE A 310 -1.63 15.41 -12.79
C ILE A 310 -2.57 16.40 -12.09
N GLU A 311 -2.23 17.68 -12.07
CA GLU A 311 -3.08 18.74 -11.53
C GLU A 311 -4.40 18.83 -12.31
N GLN A 312 -4.35 18.79 -13.64
CA GLN A 312 -5.56 18.75 -14.48
C GLN A 312 -6.39 17.48 -14.25
N LEU A 313 -5.76 16.31 -14.06
CA LEU A 313 -6.47 15.09 -13.69
C LEU A 313 -7.15 15.24 -12.31
N ASN A 314 -6.48 15.82 -11.32
CA ASN A 314 -7.07 16.12 -10.01
C ASN A 314 -8.33 17.00 -10.16
N GLU A 315 -8.26 18.08 -10.93
CA GLU A 315 -9.39 18.99 -11.18
C GLU A 315 -10.60 18.25 -11.77
N ILE A 316 -10.38 17.37 -12.75
CA ILE A 316 -11.46 16.56 -13.33
C ILE A 316 -12.12 15.68 -12.26
N PHE A 317 -11.35 14.95 -11.45
CA PHE A 317 -11.92 14.07 -10.43
C PHE A 317 -12.60 14.86 -9.30
N ILE A 318 -12.01 15.98 -8.86
CA ILE A 318 -12.63 16.88 -7.88
C ILE A 318 -13.96 17.40 -8.41
N SER A 319 -14.02 17.93 -9.63
CA SER A 319 -15.24 18.49 -10.20
C SER A 319 -16.39 17.49 -10.33
N LYS A 320 -16.07 16.22 -10.58
CA LYS A 320 -17.08 15.16 -10.77
C LYS A 320 -17.54 14.51 -9.47
N TYR A 321 -16.65 14.43 -8.45
CA TYR A 321 -16.88 13.59 -7.28
C TYR A 321 -16.89 14.33 -5.94
N SER A 322 -16.50 15.62 -5.87
CA SER A 322 -16.60 16.36 -4.60
C SER A 322 -18.06 16.45 -4.14
N GLN A 323 -18.23 16.33 -2.83
CA GLN A 323 -19.47 16.70 -2.18
C GLN A 323 -19.55 18.24 -2.17
N THR A 324 -20.63 18.80 -2.66
CA THR A 324 -20.92 20.24 -2.48
C THR A 324 -21.05 20.52 -0.98
N GLU A 325 -20.51 21.65 -0.49
CA GLU A 325 -20.29 22.00 0.93
C GLU A 325 -21.51 21.95 1.87
N SER A 326 -22.69 21.56 1.41
CA SER A 326 -23.91 21.59 2.21
C SER A 326 -24.04 20.55 3.33
N HIS A 327 -23.11 19.62 3.49
CA HIS A 327 -23.22 18.54 4.51
C HIS A 327 -22.10 18.49 5.55
N THR A 328 -21.02 19.25 5.39
CA THR A 328 -19.88 19.18 6.35
C THR A 328 -20.18 19.96 7.63
N TYR A 329 -21.01 20.99 7.59
CA TYR A 329 -21.38 21.80 8.78
C TYR A 329 -22.45 21.14 9.66
N LEU A 330 -23.29 20.26 9.14
CA LEU A 330 -24.37 19.65 9.93
C LEU A 330 -23.91 18.51 10.85
N LYS A 331 -22.81 17.83 10.54
CA LYS A 331 -22.24 16.81 11.44
C LYS A 331 -21.48 17.40 12.61
N PHE A 332 -20.92 18.60 12.48
CA PHE A 332 -20.26 19.32 13.58
C PHE A 332 -21.24 20.07 14.49
N ALA A 333 -22.42 20.46 13.98
CA ALA A 333 -23.42 21.22 14.75
C ALA A 333 -24.37 20.33 15.56
N GLN A 334 -24.41 19.01 15.33
CA GLN A 334 -25.21 18.08 16.14
C GLN A 334 -24.46 17.53 17.34
N ASN A 335 -23.18 17.89 17.54
CA ASN A 335 -22.34 17.47 18.65
C ASN A 335 -21.90 18.67 19.53
N GLN A 336 -22.54 19.82 19.44
CA GLN A 336 -22.54 20.90 20.45
C GLN A 336 -23.85 20.81 21.24
#